data_e4d2a2684203202c70e548facc04874b
#
_entry.id   e4d2a2684203202c70e548facc04874b
#
_cell.length_a   1.000
_cell.length_b   1.000
_cell.length_c   1.000
_cell.angle_alpha   90.00
_cell.angle_beta   90.00
_cell.angle_gamma   90.00
#
_symmetry.space_group_name_H-M   'P 1'
#
loop_
_entity.id
_entity.type
_entity.pdbx_description
1 polymer ?
#
loop_
_entity_poly.entity_id
_entity_poly.type
_entity_poly.pdbx_seq_one_letter_code
_entity_poly.pdbx_strand_id
1 'polypeptide(L)'
;NAEKIIINDHIINNFKLNTSGNLRQHAINGSLLYEHNLLNIKANGQMTEKHLWQTSNLIISYRNEALKGAAKYALHNSSGNLALSGKLFAVATDIKIALTGVNNMQADISMTGNAHNHLQASLNMKAGKLDGRANLQVADLSMIMQWLPDVTRLKGLLSSEIKLSGTLDKPEITSNSHLTKITATLPALGVKIKPMELHVVSDAKGKFVLTGIGKMRRGPGEFTLKGYVEPFKQNTPNSLNITGKHVEFIKNTNANLIASNNLNFVYHANTQLLDITGDIDIEQGNVHLDTKQSSTIKSKDVVFINETAKPKNLVTPNININLRISEGVHFSGFGLDADVTGKLEITQRQDMFYSIGRVTIKQGTYQLPGQKLQISKGRLLYPPGTLLANPALDIKMLGKSQTNSNLDLFVRGTAQHPQISESGIAGNTDKALSQALLAGSSMLSKNLLQDKLKLTELGLASHGEQHADFFFFLAKDKSSIKNKDLVIGRPLGKKFYLQYLHSMGEMNKRVRLKYALNKNWAVGIESGDQGGGADLSFSIEKD
;
A
#
# COMPACT_ATOMS: atom_id res chain seq x y z
N ASN A 1 17.45 37.20 10.24
CA ASN A 1 17.40 35.82 9.69
C ASN A 1 17.24 34.86 10.85
N ALA A 2 16.34 33.90 10.69
CA ALA A 2 16.20 32.78 11.61
C ALA A 2 16.11 31.47 10.79
N GLU A 3 16.88 30.47 11.18
CA GLU A 3 16.90 29.18 10.50
C GLU A 3 15.60 28.38 10.77
N LYS A 4 15.09 28.54 11.99
CA LYS A 4 13.87 27.85 12.43
C LYS A 4 13.10 28.74 13.41
N ILE A 5 11.80 28.90 13.15
CA ILE A 5 10.83 29.55 14.06
C ILE A 5 9.72 28.55 14.33
N ILE A 6 9.32 28.39 15.58
CA ILE A 6 8.21 27.52 15.97
C ILE A 6 7.09 28.41 16.50
N ILE A 7 5.92 28.31 15.87
CA ILE A 7 4.70 29.02 16.29
C ILE A 7 3.59 27.99 16.39
N ASN A 8 3.05 27.74 17.59
CA ASN A 8 1.98 26.77 17.84
C ASN A 8 2.23 25.42 17.15
N ASP A 9 3.42 24.82 17.35
CA ASP A 9 3.88 23.56 16.76
C ASP A 9 4.12 23.57 15.24
N HIS A 10 3.88 24.67 14.55
CA HIS A 10 4.25 24.85 13.16
C HIS A 10 5.70 25.28 13.01
N ILE A 11 6.45 24.55 12.20
CA ILE A 11 7.86 24.83 11.95
C ILE A 11 7.98 25.67 10.69
N ILE A 12 8.48 26.89 10.85
CA ILE A 12 8.87 27.80 9.78
C ILE A 12 10.38 27.74 9.64
N ASN A 13 10.87 27.38 8.48
CA ASN A 13 12.31 27.31 8.22
C ASN A 13 12.79 28.47 7.34
N ASN A 14 14.07 28.81 7.47
CA ASN A 14 14.76 29.77 6.60
C ASN A 14 14.05 31.14 6.51
N PHE A 15 13.59 31.66 7.63
CA PHE A 15 13.04 33.01 7.66
C PHE A 15 14.13 34.03 7.40
N LYS A 16 13.96 34.86 6.37
CA LYS A 16 14.83 35.97 6.02
C LYS A 16 13.99 37.22 5.86
N LEU A 17 14.41 38.30 6.48
CA LEU A 17 13.81 39.62 6.31
C LEU A 17 14.94 40.64 6.06
N ASN A 18 14.91 41.25 4.89
CA ASN A 18 15.83 42.30 4.49
C ASN A 18 15.07 43.59 4.31
N THR A 19 15.57 44.66 4.90
CA THR A 19 15.04 46.00 4.72
C THR A 19 16.17 46.90 4.19
N SER A 20 15.85 47.76 3.26
CA SER A 20 16.80 48.73 2.70
C SER A 20 16.11 50.07 2.47
N GLY A 21 16.87 51.15 2.53
CA GLY A 21 16.36 52.51 2.40
C GLY A 21 16.36 53.27 3.75
N ASN A 22 15.47 54.24 3.87
CA ASN A 22 15.29 55.06 5.07
C ASN A 22 13.81 55.06 5.50
N LEU A 23 13.49 55.77 6.61
CA LEU A 23 12.10 55.81 7.11
C LEU A 23 11.10 56.43 6.13
N ARG A 24 11.55 57.36 5.25
CA ARG A 24 10.64 57.96 4.25
C ARG A 24 10.43 57.09 3.04
N GLN A 25 11.44 56.28 2.64
CA GLN A 25 11.34 55.31 1.53
C GLN A 25 12.17 54.07 1.85
N HIS A 26 11.53 52.93 1.89
CA HIS A 26 12.19 51.68 2.17
C HIS A 26 11.60 50.52 1.37
N ALA A 27 12.45 49.54 1.09
CA ALA A 27 12.05 48.26 0.54
C ALA A 27 12.13 47.19 1.62
N ILE A 28 11.10 46.32 1.65
CA ILE A 28 11.01 45.18 2.53
C ILE A 28 11.00 43.94 1.64
N ASN A 29 11.91 42.99 1.87
CA ASN A 29 11.96 41.70 1.21
C ASN A 29 12.00 40.61 2.28
N GLY A 30 10.92 39.88 2.41
CA GLY A 30 10.80 38.74 3.32
C GLY A 30 10.70 37.43 2.55
N SER A 31 11.29 36.39 3.10
CA SER A 31 11.09 35.03 2.62
C SER A 31 11.04 34.05 3.78
N LEU A 32 10.21 33.02 3.66
CA LEU A 32 10.15 31.91 4.60
C LEU A 32 9.81 30.62 3.86
N LEU A 33 10.25 29.50 4.40
CA LEU A 33 9.95 28.18 3.90
C LEU A 33 8.96 27.50 4.86
N TYR A 34 7.76 27.23 4.38
CA TYR A 34 6.73 26.49 5.09
C TYR A 34 6.36 25.23 4.29
N GLU A 35 6.44 24.05 4.90
CA GLU A 35 6.16 22.75 4.26
C GLU A 35 6.82 22.61 2.88
N HIS A 36 8.12 22.91 2.77
CA HIS A 36 8.91 22.85 1.53
C HIS A 36 8.50 23.87 0.45
N ASN A 37 7.58 24.81 0.74
CA ASN A 37 7.16 25.84 -0.19
C ASN A 37 7.66 27.20 0.24
N LEU A 38 8.21 27.94 -0.71
CA LEU A 38 8.75 29.28 -0.48
C LEU A 38 7.62 30.31 -0.54
N LEU A 39 7.41 31.04 0.55
CA LEU A 39 6.61 32.24 0.62
C LEU A 39 7.53 33.46 0.56
N ASN A 40 7.27 34.39 -0.35
CA ASN A 40 8.00 35.66 -0.42
C ASN A 40 7.05 36.83 -0.25
N ILE A 41 7.52 37.86 0.43
CA ILE A 41 6.83 39.14 0.61
C ILE A 41 7.77 40.23 0.12
N LYS A 42 7.29 41.08 -0.78
CA LYS A 42 8.04 42.26 -1.25
C LYS A 42 7.14 43.47 -1.14
N ALA A 43 7.65 44.56 -0.58
CA ALA A 43 6.93 45.82 -0.51
C ALA A 43 7.91 46.99 -0.65
N ASN A 44 7.48 48.02 -1.39
CA ASN A 44 8.13 49.30 -1.39
C ASN A 44 7.26 50.27 -0.58
N GLY A 45 7.69 50.56 0.65
CA GLY A 45 6.92 51.31 1.61
C GLY A 45 7.47 52.73 1.79
N GLN A 46 6.60 53.60 2.27
CA GLN A 46 6.97 54.94 2.72
C GLN A 46 6.25 55.28 4.03
N MET A 47 6.95 56.01 4.88
CA MET A 47 6.41 56.58 6.11
C MET A 47 6.15 58.06 5.91
N THR A 48 4.92 58.48 6.16
CA THR A 48 4.58 59.91 6.12
C THR A 48 4.89 60.59 7.47
N GLU A 49 4.89 61.93 7.48
CA GLU A 49 5.12 62.73 8.70
C GLU A 49 4.08 62.48 9.81
N LYS A 50 2.91 61.97 9.46
CA LYS A 50 1.83 61.55 10.41
C LYS A 50 1.99 60.12 10.94
N HIS A 51 3.15 59.51 10.84
CA HIS A 51 3.41 58.11 11.22
C HIS A 51 2.46 57.10 10.53
N LEU A 52 2.09 57.42 9.30
CA LEU A 52 1.34 56.52 8.43
C LEU A 52 2.31 55.79 7.51
N TRP A 53 2.41 54.49 7.68
CA TRP A 53 3.09 53.61 6.73
C TRP A 53 2.17 53.26 5.57
N GLN A 54 2.66 53.34 4.36
CA GLN A 54 1.88 52.97 3.18
C GLN A 54 2.75 52.35 2.09
N THR A 55 2.16 51.44 1.33
CA THR A 55 2.71 50.86 0.11
C THR A 55 1.62 50.63 -0.93
N SER A 56 1.92 50.96 -2.18
CA SER A 56 1.08 50.63 -3.32
C SER A 56 1.59 49.41 -4.10
N ASN A 57 2.75 48.87 -3.71
CA ASN A 57 3.38 47.77 -4.38
C ASN A 57 3.77 46.67 -3.36
N LEU A 58 2.74 46.06 -2.77
CA LEU A 58 2.90 44.86 -1.95
C LEU A 58 2.70 43.64 -2.81
N ILE A 59 3.66 42.73 -2.80
CA ILE A 59 3.59 41.45 -3.53
C ILE A 59 3.81 40.33 -2.52
N ILE A 60 2.85 39.42 -2.44
CA ILE A 60 2.96 38.18 -1.68
C ILE A 60 2.93 37.04 -2.69
N SER A 61 4.01 36.27 -2.77
CA SER A 61 4.11 35.15 -3.72
C SER A 61 4.30 33.82 -2.99
N TYR A 62 3.62 32.81 -3.49
CA TYR A 62 3.67 31.43 -3.01
C TYR A 62 3.77 30.51 -4.20
N ARG A 63 4.79 29.67 -4.24
CA ARG A 63 5.15 28.91 -5.46
C ARG A 63 5.34 29.84 -6.64
N ASN A 64 4.59 29.65 -7.73
CA ASN A 64 4.65 30.46 -8.96
C ASN A 64 3.51 31.47 -9.08
N GLU A 65 2.76 31.72 -8.01
CA GLU A 65 1.59 32.59 -8.00
C GLU A 65 1.80 33.77 -7.07
N ALA A 66 1.13 34.87 -7.31
CA ALA A 66 1.28 36.06 -6.49
C ALA A 66 -0.02 36.84 -6.34
N LEU A 67 -0.19 37.42 -5.15
CA LEU A 67 -1.12 38.50 -4.86
C LEU A 67 -0.37 39.83 -4.88
N LYS A 68 -0.94 40.84 -5.48
CA LYS A 68 -0.39 42.18 -5.58
C LYS A 68 -1.41 43.19 -5.02
N GLY A 69 -0.95 44.25 -4.40
CA GLY A 69 -1.87 45.25 -3.90
C GLY A 69 -1.22 46.35 -3.09
N ALA A 70 -2.01 46.93 -2.22
CA ALA A 70 -1.65 48.08 -1.40
C ALA A 70 -1.95 47.82 0.08
N ALA A 71 -1.15 48.43 0.93
CA ALA A 71 -1.38 48.46 2.38
C ALA A 71 -1.10 49.84 2.96
N LYS A 72 -1.88 50.20 3.97
CA LYS A 72 -1.69 51.42 4.79
C LYS A 72 -1.85 51.05 6.24
N TYR A 73 -1.00 51.59 7.11
CA TYR A 73 -1.06 51.37 8.54
C TYR A 73 -0.64 52.62 9.33
N ALA A 74 -1.54 53.11 10.19
CA ALA A 74 -1.29 54.25 11.04
C ALA A 74 -0.87 53.78 12.44
N LEU A 75 0.37 54.08 12.83
CA LEU A 75 0.97 53.64 14.09
C LEU A 75 0.28 54.21 15.32
N HIS A 76 -0.20 55.46 15.25
CA HIS A 76 -0.75 56.20 16.43
C HIS A 76 -2.06 55.63 16.96
N ASN A 77 -2.87 55.03 16.11
CA ASN A 77 -4.19 54.44 16.50
C ASN A 77 -4.33 52.97 16.10
N SER A 78 -3.25 52.34 15.68
CA SER A 78 -3.24 50.95 15.22
C SER A 78 -4.32 50.64 14.17
N SER A 79 -4.56 51.59 13.25
CA SER A 79 -5.53 51.41 12.17
C SER A 79 -4.86 51.24 10.83
N GLY A 80 -5.50 50.47 9.91
CA GLY A 80 -4.92 50.25 8.61
C GLY A 80 -5.81 49.48 7.67
N ASN A 81 -5.40 49.46 6.41
CA ASN A 81 -6.09 48.74 5.35
C ASN A 81 -5.08 47.96 4.53
N LEU A 82 -5.45 46.74 4.15
CA LEU A 82 -4.76 45.87 3.21
C LEU A 82 -5.74 45.50 2.10
N ALA A 83 -5.32 45.65 0.85
CA ALA A 83 -6.05 45.14 -0.29
C ALA A 83 -5.07 44.42 -1.22
N LEU A 84 -5.35 43.16 -1.51
CA LEU A 84 -4.55 42.30 -2.36
C LEU A 84 -5.43 41.64 -3.40
N SER A 85 -4.96 41.53 -4.63
CA SER A 85 -5.61 40.76 -5.70
C SER A 85 -4.59 40.01 -6.53
N GLY A 86 -5.01 38.89 -7.13
CA GLY A 86 -4.12 38.07 -7.95
C GLY A 86 -4.60 36.64 -8.11
N LYS A 87 -3.68 35.71 -8.13
CA LYS A 87 -3.99 34.27 -8.16
C LYS A 87 -3.32 33.53 -7.02
N LEU A 88 -4.06 32.63 -6.38
CA LEU A 88 -3.56 31.61 -5.46
C LEU A 88 -4.23 30.27 -5.81
N PHE A 89 -3.45 29.21 -5.90
CA PHE A 89 -3.92 27.86 -6.26
C PHE A 89 -4.69 27.83 -7.59
N ALA A 90 -4.18 28.59 -8.59
CA ALA A 90 -4.81 28.81 -9.90
C ALA A 90 -6.17 29.52 -9.85
N VAL A 91 -6.55 30.11 -8.73
CA VAL A 91 -7.83 30.75 -8.45
C VAL A 91 -7.65 32.26 -8.31
N ALA A 92 -8.50 33.07 -8.96
CA ALA A 92 -8.52 34.51 -8.76
C ALA A 92 -8.90 34.80 -7.29
N THR A 93 -8.10 35.62 -6.63
CA THR A 93 -8.19 35.83 -5.17
C THR A 93 -8.14 37.33 -4.89
N ASP A 94 -9.13 37.81 -4.11
CA ASP A 94 -9.18 39.17 -3.58
C ASP A 94 -9.24 39.09 -2.04
N ILE A 95 -8.38 39.84 -1.38
CA ILE A 95 -8.30 39.94 0.09
C ILE A 95 -8.38 41.40 0.47
N LYS A 96 -9.32 41.75 1.36
CA LYS A 96 -9.44 43.08 1.94
C LYS A 96 -9.47 42.95 3.47
N ILE A 97 -8.60 43.69 4.15
CA ILE A 97 -8.56 43.73 5.62
C ILE A 97 -8.56 45.19 6.05
N ALA A 98 -9.43 45.53 6.97
CA ALA A 98 -9.50 46.84 7.63
C ALA A 98 -9.32 46.67 9.13
N LEU A 99 -8.36 47.39 9.69
CA LEU A 99 -8.10 47.50 11.14
C LEU A 99 -8.55 48.88 11.63
N THR A 100 -9.34 48.92 12.68
CA THR A 100 -9.80 50.16 13.29
C THR A 100 -9.39 50.27 14.76
N GLY A 101 -8.28 49.62 15.10
CA GLY A 101 -7.69 49.54 16.45
C GLY A 101 -7.16 48.14 16.73
N VAL A 102 -6.53 47.95 17.87
CA VAL A 102 -5.84 46.69 18.24
C VAL A 102 -6.81 45.47 18.25
N ASN A 103 -8.07 45.70 18.68
CA ASN A 103 -9.06 44.63 18.88
C ASN A 103 -10.26 44.74 17.94
N ASN A 104 -10.18 45.55 16.89
CA ASN A 104 -11.23 45.71 15.89
C ASN A 104 -10.70 45.48 14.49
N MET A 105 -11.21 44.50 13.79
CA MET A 105 -10.81 44.12 12.46
C MET A 105 -11.99 43.69 11.62
N GLN A 106 -12.01 44.09 10.39
CA GLN A 106 -12.87 43.51 9.35
C GLN A 106 -11.99 42.90 8.27
N ALA A 107 -12.25 41.66 7.87
CA ALA A 107 -11.57 41.01 6.77
C ALA A 107 -12.57 40.39 5.81
N ASP A 108 -12.40 40.63 4.52
CA ASP A 108 -13.18 40.03 3.47
C ASP A 108 -12.22 39.33 2.49
N ILE A 109 -12.51 38.08 2.21
CA ILE A 109 -11.74 37.22 1.30
C ILE A 109 -12.68 36.68 0.25
N SER A 110 -12.38 36.90 -1.01
CA SER A 110 -13.08 36.31 -2.15
C SER A 110 -12.08 35.56 -3.03
N MET A 111 -12.38 34.32 -3.32
CA MET A 111 -11.62 33.50 -4.28
C MET A 111 -12.59 32.98 -5.32
N THR A 112 -12.33 33.27 -6.58
CA THR A 112 -13.19 32.87 -7.71
C THR A 112 -12.35 32.15 -8.75
N GLY A 113 -12.61 30.85 -8.90
CA GLY A 113 -11.92 29.99 -9.87
C GLY A 113 -12.80 29.65 -11.08
N ASN A 114 -12.23 28.85 -11.95
CA ASN A 114 -12.98 28.28 -13.07
C ASN A 114 -14.01 27.25 -12.55
N ALA A 115 -15.11 27.07 -13.31
CA ALA A 115 -16.10 26.03 -13.08
C ALA A 115 -16.74 26.00 -11.70
N HIS A 116 -17.19 27.13 -11.16
CA HIS A 116 -17.93 27.22 -9.91
C HIS A 116 -17.10 26.98 -8.62
N ASN A 117 -15.79 27.10 -8.69
CA ASN A 117 -14.96 27.15 -7.49
C ASN A 117 -14.99 28.55 -6.91
N HIS A 118 -15.54 28.71 -5.71
CA HIS A 118 -15.50 30.00 -5.04
C HIS A 118 -15.42 29.84 -3.52
N LEU A 119 -14.76 30.79 -2.90
CA LEU A 119 -14.76 31.02 -1.47
C LEU A 119 -15.13 32.47 -1.23
N GLN A 120 -16.13 32.69 -0.41
CA GLN A 120 -16.45 34.00 0.15
C GLN A 120 -16.37 33.91 1.65
N ALA A 121 -15.51 34.68 2.26
CA ALA A 121 -15.35 34.72 3.70
C ALA A 121 -15.37 36.17 4.19
N SER A 122 -16.09 36.41 5.26
CA SER A 122 -16.10 37.68 5.98
C SER A 122 -15.85 37.42 7.46
N LEU A 123 -15.01 38.23 8.06
CA LEU A 123 -14.70 38.20 9.47
C LEU A 123 -14.82 39.61 10.04
N ASN A 124 -15.58 39.73 11.11
CA ASN A 124 -15.67 40.95 11.90
C ASN A 124 -15.19 40.64 13.33
N MET A 125 -14.21 41.39 13.79
CA MET A 125 -13.75 41.32 15.16
C MET A 125 -14.02 42.65 15.84
N LYS A 126 -14.79 42.61 16.93
CA LYS A 126 -15.10 43.79 17.78
C LYS A 126 -14.74 43.48 19.22
N ALA A 127 -13.91 44.33 19.82
CA ALA A 127 -13.43 44.15 21.19
C ALA A 127 -12.91 42.73 21.48
N GLY A 128 -12.18 42.13 20.52
CA GLY A 128 -11.62 40.80 20.63
C GLY A 128 -12.63 39.65 20.41
N LYS A 129 -13.92 39.93 20.19
CA LYS A 129 -14.92 38.91 19.82
C LYS A 129 -14.97 38.71 18.32
N LEU A 130 -14.96 37.47 17.89
CA LEU A 130 -15.00 37.05 16.50
C LEU A 130 -16.45 36.79 16.04
N ASP A 131 -16.80 37.28 14.87
CA ASP A 131 -18.01 36.94 14.12
C ASP A 131 -17.61 36.81 12.65
N GLY A 132 -17.50 35.56 12.20
CA GLY A 132 -17.06 35.25 10.84
C GLY A 132 -17.97 34.26 10.16
N ARG A 133 -18.06 34.39 8.85
CA ARG A 133 -18.80 33.45 7.98
C ARG A 133 -17.98 33.18 6.73
N ALA A 134 -17.94 31.93 6.30
CA ALA A 134 -17.36 31.58 5.02
C ALA A 134 -18.27 30.58 4.28
N ASN A 135 -18.43 30.81 2.98
CA ASN A 135 -19.08 29.91 2.06
C ASN A 135 -18.04 29.43 1.05
N LEU A 136 -17.81 28.14 1.05
CA LEU A 136 -16.86 27.47 0.16
C LEU A 136 -17.60 26.54 -0.79
N GLN A 137 -17.36 26.69 -2.07
CA GLN A 137 -17.77 25.74 -3.09
C GLN A 137 -16.55 25.32 -3.91
N VAL A 138 -16.35 24.02 -4.05
CA VAL A 138 -15.27 23.41 -4.85
C VAL A 138 -15.92 22.42 -5.81
N ALA A 139 -15.80 22.70 -7.10
CA ALA A 139 -16.37 21.85 -8.15
C ALA A 139 -15.45 20.72 -8.59
N ASP A 140 -14.21 20.72 -8.16
CA ASP A 140 -13.23 19.67 -8.49
C ASP A 140 -12.35 19.35 -7.28
N LEU A 141 -12.59 18.18 -6.68
CA LEU A 141 -11.80 17.67 -5.56
C LEU A 141 -10.41 17.14 -5.98
N SER A 142 -10.08 17.12 -7.27
CA SER A 142 -8.77 16.63 -7.73
C SER A 142 -7.60 17.44 -7.14
N MET A 143 -7.83 18.69 -6.76
CA MET A 143 -6.83 19.55 -6.13
C MET A 143 -6.30 19.02 -4.80
N ILE A 144 -7.07 18.21 -4.08
CA ILE A 144 -6.63 17.60 -2.81
C ILE A 144 -5.91 16.25 -2.99
N MET A 145 -5.82 15.72 -4.21
CA MET A 145 -5.13 14.44 -4.48
C MET A 145 -3.67 14.44 -4.07
N GLN A 146 -3.01 15.60 -4.05
CA GLN A 146 -1.62 15.70 -3.61
C GLN A 146 -1.40 15.27 -2.14
N TRP A 147 -2.46 15.29 -1.32
CA TRP A 147 -2.44 14.84 0.08
C TRP A 147 -2.96 13.41 0.27
N LEU A 148 -3.41 12.75 -0.81
CA LEU A 148 -4.01 11.43 -0.81
C LEU A 148 -3.28 10.50 -1.81
N PRO A 149 -2.03 10.08 -1.53
CA PRO A 149 -1.18 9.36 -2.50
C PRO A 149 -1.78 8.04 -2.97
N ASP A 150 -2.58 7.38 -2.12
CA ASP A 150 -3.21 6.09 -2.42
C ASP A 150 -4.57 6.21 -3.13
N VAL A 151 -4.98 7.43 -3.48
CA VAL A 151 -6.23 7.72 -4.18
C VAL A 151 -5.95 8.35 -5.52
N THR A 152 -6.57 7.83 -6.57
CA THR A 152 -6.48 8.41 -7.91
C THR A 152 -7.87 8.68 -8.50
N ARG A 153 -7.92 9.55 -9.50
CA ARG A 153 -9.17 9.94 -10.18
C ARG A 153 -10.25 10.42 -9.22
N LEU A 154 -9.83 11.13 -8.16
CA LEU A 154 -10.75 11.76 -7.24
C LEU A 154 -11.51 12.88 -7.96
N LYS A 155 -12.84 12.82 -7.92
CA LYS A 155 -13.75 13.86 -8.39
C LYS A 155 -14.84 14.04 -7.36
N GLY A 156 -15.51 15.17 -7.39
CA GLY A 156 -16.64 15.47 -6.49
C GLY A 156 -16.85 16.96 -6.35
N LEU A 157 -17.93 17.31 -5.69
CA LEU A 157 -18.32 18.69 -5.37
C LEU A 157 -18.28 18.84 -3.85
N LEU A 158 -17.71 19.93 -3.36
CA LEU A 158 -17.78 20.34 -1.95
C LEU A 158 -18.57 21.64 -1.85
N SER A 159 -19.55 21.67 -0.96
CA SER A 159 -20.21 22.88 -0.49
C SER A 159 -20.07 22.93 1.03
N SER A 160 -19.61 24.05 1.57
CA SER A 160 -19.40 24.20 3.01
C SER A 160 -19.81 25.59 3.48
N GLU A 161 -20.59 25.63 4.54
CA GLU A 161 -20.87 26.83 5.32
C GLU A 161 -20.08 26.75 6.62
N ILE A 162 -19.26 27.77 6.88
CA ILE A 162 -18.40 27.84 8.06
C ILE A 162 -18.76 29.10 8.84
N LYS A 163 -18.92 28.97 10.15
CA LYS A 163 -19.10 30.10 11.08
C LYS A 163 -17.96 30.10 12.08
N LEU A 164 -17.40 31.28 12.33
CA LEU A 164 -16.35 31.53 13.31
C LEU A 164 -16.94 32.46 14.39
N SER A 165 -16.83 32.07 15.65
CA SER A 165 -17.28 32.84 16.81
C SER A 165 -16.26 32.73 17.96
N GLY A 166 -16.58 33.26 19.13
CA GLY A 166 -15.70 33.22 20.29
C GLY A 166 -14.72 34.39 20.35
N THR A 167 -13.48 34.12 20.78
CA THR A 167 -12.38 35.09 20.89
C THR A 167 -11.14 34.60 20.18
N LEU A 168 -10.15 35.47 20.00
CA LEU A 168 -8.85 35.06 19.41
C LEU A 168 -8.15 33.96 20.21
N ASP A 169 -8.29 33.97 21.54
CA ASP A 169 -7.68 32.95 22.41
C ASP A 169 -8.48 31.64 22.43
N LYS A 170 -9.79 31.72 22.17
CA LYS A 170 -10.73 30.59 22.15
C LYS A 170 -11.67 30.71 20.96
N PRO A 171 -11.19 30.47 19.73
CA PRO A 171 -12.05 30.50 18.56
C PRO A 171 -12.96 29.28 18.53
N GLU A 172 -14.22 29.50 18.20
CA GLU A 172 -15.23 28.49 18.01
C GLU A 172 -15.57 28.40 16.52
N ILE A 173 -15.36 27.25 15.92
CA ILE A 173 -15.63 27.01 14.49
C ILE A 173 -16.74 25.99 14.37
N THR A 174 -17.82 26.39 13.72
CA THR A 174 -18.89 25.48 13.31
C THR A 174 -18.95 25.39 11.80
N SER A 175 -19.16 24.19 11.27
CA SER A 175 -19.26 23.97 9.84
C SER A 175 -20.37 22.99 9.50
N ASN A 176 -20.97 23.20 8.35
CA ASN A 176 -21.86 22.24 7.69
C ASN A 176 -21.36 22.07 6.26
N SER A 177 -20.80 20.90 5.99
CA SER A 177 -20.13 20.61 4.72
C SER A 177 -20.77 19.39 4.06
N HIS A 178 -21.08 19.53 2.79
CA HIS A 178 -21.64 18.49 1.94
C HIS A 178 -20.67 18.21 0.80
N LEU A 179 -20.19 16.97 0.73
CA LEU A 179 -19.43 16.49 -0.41
C LEU A 179 -20.32 15.53 -1.19
N THR A 180 -20.55 15.84 -2.45
CA THR A 180 -21.46 15.06 -3.32
C THR A 180 -20.75 14.61 -4.58
N LYS A 181 -21.32 13.58 -5.22
CA LYS A 181 -20.77 13.00 -6.46
C LYS A 181 -19.31 12.58 -6.33
N ILE A 182 -18.87 12.21 -5.12
CA ILE A 182 -17.49 11.78 -4.89
C ILE A 182 -17.25 10.46 -5.62
N THR A 183 -16.29 10.43 -6.52
CA THR A 183 -15.79 9.22 -7.17
C THR A 183 -14.30 9.12 -6.95
N ALA A 184 -13.79 7.91 -6.73
CA ALA A 184 -12.38 7.67 -6.52
C ALA A 184 -11.97 6.31 -7.07
N THR A 185 -10.68 6.14 -7.31
CA THR A 185 -10.06 4.84 -7.58
C THR A 185 -9.00 4.60 -6.51
N LEU A 186 -9.02 3.40 -5.93
CA LEU A 186 -8.02 2.89 -4.97
C LEU A 186 -7.13 1.88 -5.71
N PRO A 187 -5.99 2.30 -6.30
CA PRO A 187 -5.19 1.45 -7.19
C PRO A 187 -4.68 0.18 -6.51
N ALA A 188 -4.24 0.28 -5.26
CA ALA A 188 -3.71 -0.86 -4.49
C ALA A 188 -4.74 -2.00 -4.36
N LEU A 189 -6.02 -1.65 -4.21
CA LEU A 189 -7.13 -2.62 -4.15
C LEU A 189 -7.75 -2.88 -5.52
N GLY A 190 -7.46 -2.05 -6.53
CA GLY A 190 -8.09 -2.09 -7.86
C GLY A 190 -9.57 -1.65 -7.85
N VAL A 191 -10.03 -1.04 -6.78
CA VAL A 191 -11.44 -0.72 -6.51
C VAL A 191 -11.80 0.67 -7.02
N LYS A 192 -13.02 0.80 -7.56
CA LYS A 192 -13.59 2.07 -8.03
C LYS A 192 -14.87 2.36 -7.26
N ILE A 193 -14.92 3.51 -6.62
CA ILE A 193 -16.08 3.99 -5.87
C ILE A 193 -17.04 4.70 -6.84
N LYS A 194 -18.33 4.36 -6.80
CA LYS A 194 -19.42 5.12 -7.45
C LYS A 194 -19.62 6.45 -6.74
N PRO A 195 -20.35 7.37 -7.35
CA PRO A 195 -20.69 8.62 -6.67
C PRO A 195 -21.24 8.37 -5.27
N MET A 196 -20.52 8.88 -4.27
CA MET A 196 -20.88 8.82 -2.86
C MET A 196 -21.13 10.21 -2.31
N GLU A 197 -21.81 10.28 -1.18
CA GLU A 197 -22.07 11.50 -0.43
C GLU A 197 -21.42 11.41 0.95
N LEU A 198 -20.89 12.54 1.40
CA LEU A 198 -20.29 12.69 2.72
C LEU A 198 -20.76 14.00 3.32
N HIS A 199 -21.28 13.94 4.55
CA HIS A 199 -21.65 15.07 5.37
C HIS A 199 -20.64 15.23 6.50
N VAL A 200 -20.18 16.44 6.71
CA VAL A 200 -19.28 16.79 7.81
C VAL A 200 -19.88 17.98 8.56
N VAL A 201 -20.26 17.76 9.79
CA VAL A 201 -20.82 18.80 10.65
C VAL A 201 -19.93 18.96 11.87
N SER A 202 -19.55 20.20 12.19
CA SER A 202 -18.81 20.47 13.41
C SER A 202 -19.66 21.17 14.46
N ASP A 203 -19.38 20.90 15.73
CA ASP A 203 -19.93 21.65 16.87
C ASP A 203 -19.01 22.81 17.28
N ALA A 204 -19.49 23.67 18.16
CA ALA A 204 -18.72 24.80 18.69
C ALA A 204 -17.48 24.39 19.51
N LYS A 205 -17.37 23.12 19.92
CA LYS A 205 -16.20 22.56 20.63
C LYS A 205 -15.11 22.07 19.71
N GLY A 206 -15.29 22.21 18.37
CA GLY A 206 -14.32 21.81 17.36
C GLY A 206 -14.30 20.32 17.06
N LYS A 207 -15.39 19.59 17.39
CA LYS A 207 -15.57 18.20 17.00
C LYS A 207 -16.28 18.13 15.65
N PHE A 208 -15.63 17.58 14.64
CA PHE A 208 -16.17 17.34 13.31
C PHE A 208 -16.71 15.92 13.22
N VAL A 209 -17.99 15.76 12.97
CA VAL A 209 -18.66 14.47 12.80
C VAL A 209 -18.86 14.21 11.31
N LEU A 210 -18.40 13.05 10.85
CA LEU A 210 -18.49 12.61 9.47
C LEU A 210 -19.56 11.52 9.35
N THR A 211 -20.42 11.64 8.35
CA THR A 211 -21.36 10.58 7.94
C THR A 211 -21.37 10.47 6.43
N GLY A 212 -21.27 9.27 5.90
CA GLY A 212 -21.25 9.07 4.46
C GLY A 212 -21.89 7.76 4.04
N ILE A 213 -22.39 7.75 2.81
CA ILE A 213 -22.97 6.57 2.16
C ILE A 213 -22.42 6.51 0.74
N GLY A 214 -21.96 5.34 0.35
CA GLY A 214 -21.46 5.10 -1.00
C GLY A 214 -21.84 3.73 -1.52
N LYS A 215 -21.72 3.57 -2.85
CA LYS A 215 -21.98 2.31 -3.55
C LYS A 215 -20.76 1.93 -4.38
N MET A 216 -20.56 0.63 -4.56
CA MET A 216 -19.52 0.15 -5.45
C MET A 216 -19.92 0.31 -6.92
N ARG A 217 -18.94 0.50 -7.80
CA ARG A 217 -19.21 0.67 -9.24
C ARG A 217 -19.81 -0.56 -9.86
N ARG A 218 -19.44 -1.75 -9.37
CA ARG A 218 -19.95 -3.04 -9.83
C ARG A 218 -20.60 -3.77 -8.67
N GLY A 219 -21.70 -4.47 -8.95
CA GLY A 219 -22.45 -5.21 -7.94
C GLY A 219 -23.37 -4.34 -7.06
N PRO A 220 -24.08 -4.95 -6.15
CA PRO A 220 -25.05 -4.32 -5.26
C PRO A 220 -24.42 -3.68 -4.02
N GLY A 221 -23.08 -3.75 -3.87
CA GLY A 221 -22.38 -3.39 -2.64
C GLY A 221 -22.57 -1.93 -2.23
N GLU A 222 -22.91 -1.75 -0.96
CA GLU A 222 -23.04 -0.44 -0.29
C GLU A 222 -22.11 -0.36 0.90
N PHE A 223 -21.62 0.83 1.21
CA PHE A 223 -20.83 1.09 2.40
C PHE A 223 -21.23 2.39 3.06
N THR A 224 -21.07 2.45 4.37
CA THR A 224 -21.29 3.64 5.19
C THR A 224 -20.00 4.03 5.90
N LEU A 225 -19.83 5.32 6.09
CA LEU A 225 -18.73 5.94 6.81
C LEU A 225 -19.33 6.70 7.99
N LYS A 226 -18.83 6.48 9.20
CA LYS A 226 -19.22 7.25 10.40
C LYS A 226 -17.96 7.50 11.21
N GLY A 227 -17.75 8.75 11.59
CA GLY A 227 -16.55 9.06 12.35
C GLY A 227 -16.57 10.46 12.95
N TYR A 228 -15.49 10.77 13.63
CA TYR A 228 -15.25 12.13 14.12
C TYR A 228 -13.76 12.44 14.14
N VAL A 229 -13.47 13.73 14.00
CA VAL A 229 -12.12 14.30 14.09
C VAL A 229 -12.15 15.52 14.99
N GLU A 230 -11.20 15.63 15.91
CA GLU A 230 -11.01 16.79 16.78
C GLU A 230 -9.62 17.41 16.54
N PRO A 231 -9.44 18.14 15.43
CA PRO A 231 -8.11 18.57 14.96
C PRO A 231 -7.41 19.56 15.92
N PHE A 232 -8.16 20.23 16.79
CA PHE A 232 -7.64 21.20 17.76
C PHE A 232 -7.33 20.58 19.13
N LYS A 233 -7.50 19.26 19.30
CA LYS A 233 -7.22 18.53 20.55
C LYS A 233 -6.18 17.44 20.29
N GLN A 234 -4.94 17.69 20.67
CA GLN A 234 -3.82 16.76 20.42
C GLN A 234 -3.95 15.38 21.10
N ASN A 235 -4.66 15.31 22.23
CA ASN A 235 -4.75 14.08 23.04
C ASN A 235 -6.05 13.29 22.81
N THR A 236 -6.92 13.74 21.91
CA THR A 236 -8.18 13.05 21.61
C THR A 236 -7.99 12.18 20.37
N PRO A 237 -8.29 10.88 20.44
CA PRO A 237 -8.18 10.01 19.26
C PRO A 237 -9.25 10.39 18.23
N ASN A 238 -8.87 10.34 16.95
CA ASN A 238 -9.78 10.50 15.82
C ASN A 238 -10.29 9.12 15.42
N SER A 239 -11.58 9.00 15.12
CA SER A 239 -12.22 7.72 14.83
C SER A 239 -12.98 7.73 13.52
N LEU A 240 -12.85 6.63 12.75
CA LEU A 240 -13.62 6.37 11.55
C LEU A 240 -14.07 4.91 11.55
N ASN A 241 -15.37 4.68 11.43
CA ASN A 241 -15.95 3.36 11.19
C ASN A 241 -16.39 3.25 9.73
N ILE A 242 -16.05 2.14 9.09
CA ILE A 242 -16.45 1.80 7.73
C ILE A 242 -17.20 0.48 7.77
N THR A 243 -18.49 0.51 7.48
CA THR A 243 -19.33 -0.68 7.37
C THR A 243 -19.72 -0.89 5.92
N GLY A 244 -19.38 -2.05 5.37
CA GLY A 244 -19.71 -2.43 3.99
C GLY A 244 -20.54 -3.72 3.95
N LYS A 245 -21.47 -3.79 2.99
CA LYS A 245 -22.23 -4.99 2.68
C LYS A 245 -22.07 -5.35 1.21
N HIS A 246 -21.64 -6.57 0.92
CA HIS A 246 -21.43 -7.09 -0.45
C HIS A 246 -20.55 -6.17 -1.31
N VAL A 247 -19.52 -5.56 -0.71
CA VAL A 247 -18.66 -4.61 -1.40
C VAL A 247 -17.57 -5.33 -2.19
N GLU A 248 -17.22 -4.79 -3.36
CA GLU A 248 -16.03 -5.19 -4.11
C GLU A 248 -14.79 -4.74 -3.31
N PHE A 249 -14.29 -5.64 -2.45
CA PHE A 249 -13.25 -5.34 -1.46
C PHE A 249 -11.85 -5.28 -2.09
N ILE A 250 -11.58 -6.21 -3.01
CA ILE A 250 -10.36 -6.24 -3.82
C ILE A 250 -10.74 -6.58 -5.27
N LYS A 251 -10.13 -5.88 -6.22
CA LYS A 251 -10.30 -6.10 -7.66
C LYS A 251 -9.04 -5.80 -8.43
N ASN A 252 -8.06 -6.67 -8.33
CA ASN A 252 -6.80 -6.55 -9.06
C ASN A 252 -6.47 -7.85 -9.81
N THR A 253 -5.27 -7.97 -10.36
CA THR A 253 -4.82 -9.17 -11.08
C THR A 253 -4.74 -10.41 -10.21
N ASN A 254 -4.47 -10.24 -8.92
CA ASN A 254 -4.20 -11.33 -7.97
C ASN A 254 -5.46 -11.73 -7.18
N ALA A 255 -6.45 -10.86 -7.08
CA ALA A 255 -7.66 -11.16 -6.32
C ALA A 255 -8.87 -10.38 -6.84
N ASN A 256 -10.02 -11.05 -6.77
CA ASN A 256 -11.34 -10.47 -6.98
C ASN A 256 -12.25 -10.97 -5.86
N LEU A 257 -12.44 -10.13 -4.83
CA LEU A 257 -13.13 -10.52 -3.61
C LEU A 257 -14.32 -9.60 -3.33
N ILE A 258 -15.45 -10.19 -3.00
CA ILE A 258 -16.62 -9.52 -2.45
C ILE A 258 -16.69 -9.86 -0.97
N ALA A 259 -16.83 -8.81 -0.15
CA ALA A 259 -16.84 -8.95 1.29
C ALA A 259 -17.86 -8.03 1.95
N SER A 260 -18.33 -8.42 3.12
CA SER A 260 -18.93 -7.53 4.11
C SER A 260 -17.91 -7.22 5.20
N ASN A 261 -17.92 -6.00 5.68
CA ASN A 261 -16.96 -5.57 6.69
C ASN A 261 -17.57 -4.60 7.70
N ASN A 262 -16.97 -4.58 8.89
CA ASN A 262 -17.17 -3.55 9.90
C ASN A 262 -15.80 -3.22 10.50
N LEU A 263 -15.16 -2.18 9.99
CA LEU A 263 -13.80 -1.80 10.35
C LEU A 263 -13.79 -0.48 11.11
N ASN A 264 -13.07 -0.45 12.23
CA ASN A 264 -12.81 0.73 13.01
C ASN A 264 -11.36 1.17 12.87
N PHE A 265 -11.16 2.43 12.57
CA PHE A 265 -9.87 3.10 12.49
C PHE A 265 -9.81 4.14 13.59
N VAL A 266 -8.84 4.03 14.49
CA VAL A 266 -8.64 4.99 15.58
C VAL A 266 -7.22 5.53 15.49
N TYR A 267 -7.11 6.81 15.16
CA TYR A 267 -5.81 7.47 15.01
C TYR A 267 -5.46 8.28 16.26
N HIS A 268 -4.30 8.03 16.81
CA HIS A 268 -3.71 8.71 17.96
C HIS A 268 -2.61 9.66 17.49
N ALA A 269 -2.92 10.97 17.42
CA ALA A 269 -2.02 11.96 16.87
C ALA A 269 -0.71 12.11 17.67
N ASN A 270 -0.76 11.96 18.99
CA ASN A 270 0.40 12.06 19.90
C ASN A 270 1.43 10.95 19.69
N THR A 271 1.00 9.73 19.33
CA THR A 271 1.86 8.56 19.14
C THR A 271 2.03 8.18 17.66
N GLN A 272 1.31 8.84 16.76
CA GLN A 272 1.23 8.50 15.33
C GLN A 272 0.80 7.03 15.10
N LEU A 273 0.02 6.47 16.03
CA LEU A 273 -0.50 5.12 15.97
C LEU A 273 -1.88 5.10 15.32
N LEU A 274 -2.12 4.16 14.42
CA LEU A 274 -3.41 3.88 13.80
C LEU A 274 -3.88 2.48 14.17
N ASP A 275 -4.80 2.37 15.12
CA ASP A 275 -5.45 1.11 15.43
C ASP A 275 -6.50 0.79 14.35
N ILE A 276 -6.39 -0.40 13.77
CA ILE A 276 -7.32 -0.95 12.78
C ILE A 276 -7.90 -2.23 13.35
N THR A 277 -9.19 -2.19 13.70
CA THR A 277 -9.88 -3.33 14.33
C THR A 277 -11.20 -3.63 13.62
N GLY A 278 -11.70 -4.85 13.78
CA GLY A 278 -13.03 -5.20 13.29
C GLY A 278 -13.10 -6.52 12.56
N ASP A 279 -14.14 -6.66 11.75
CA ASP A 279 -14.51 -7.91 11.11
C ASP A 279 -14.53 -7.75 9.58
N ILE A 280 -14.03 -8.76 8.88
CA ILE A 280 -14.14 -8.92 7.43
C ILE A 280 -14.71 -10.30 7.14
N ASP A 281 -15.81 -10.36 6.42
CA ASP A 281 -16.41 -11.58 5.92
C ASP A 281 -16.25 -11.64 4.39
N ILE A 282 -15.32 -12.44 3.91
CA ILE A 282 -15.14 -12.69 2.48
C ILE A 282 -16.22 -13.67 2.05
N GLU A 283 -17.19 -13.18 1.30
CA GLU A 283 -18.39 -13.94 0.92
C GLU A 283 -18.14 -14.83 -0.30
N GLN A 284 -17.44 -14.27 -1.28
CA GLN A 284 -17.12 -14.99 -2.51
C GLN A 284 -15.96 -14.32 -3.26
N GLY A 285 -15.33 -15.05 -4.13
CA GLY A 285 -14.34 -14.54 -5.08
C GLY A 285 -13.20 -15.49 -5.36
N ASN A 286 -12.22 -14.98 -6.10
CA ASN A 286 -11.05 -15.74 -6.52
C ASN A 286 -9.78 -15.04 -6.06
N VAL A 287 -8.83 -15.81 -5.56
CA VAL A 287 -7.46 -15.40 -5.28
C VAL A 287 -6.54 -16.20 -6.19
N HIS A 288 -5.75 -15.50 -6.98
CA HIS A 288 -4.75 -16.10 -7.87
C HIS A 288 -3.37 -15.57 -7.54
N LEU A 289 -2.49 -16.42 -7.03
CA LEU A 289 -1.11 -16.05 -6.75
C LEU A 289 -0.21 -16.61 -7.85
N ASP A 290 0.26 -15.70 -8.71
CA ASP A 290 1.16 -16.07 -9.79
C ASP A 290 2.56 -16.37 -9.23
N THR A 291 3.04 -17.60 -9.41
CA THR A 291 4.39 -18.02 -9.00
C THR A 291 5.50 -17.34 -9.81
N LYS A 292 5.15 -16.62 -10.87
CA LYS A 292 6.10 -15.93 -11.76
C LYS A 292 6.58 -14.57 -11.24
N GLN A 293 5.98 -14.01 -10.21
CA GLN A 293 6.59 -12.87 -9.50
C GLN A 293 7.70 -13.40 -8.60
N SER A 294 8.84 -13.71 -9.20
CA SER A 294 10.08 -13.75 -8.44
C SER A 294 10.23 -12.40 -7.76
N SER A 295 10.04 -12.35 -6.45
CA SER A 295 10.65 -11.31 -5.65
C SER A 295 12.14 -11.33 -6.02
N THR A 296 12.62 -10.34 -6.75
CA THR A 296 14.04 -10.08 -6.86
C THR A 296 14.53 -9.95 -5.42
N ILE A 297 15.16 -11.01 -4.91
CA ILE A 297 15.85 -10.94 -3.64
C ILE A 297 16.94 -9.90 -3.89
N LYS A 298 16.81 -8.73 -3.27
CA LYS A 298 17.85 -7.71 -3.33
C LYS A 298 19.13 -8.35 -2.84
N SER A 299 20.09 -8.57 -3.73
CA SER A 299 21.43 -8.98 -3.32
C SER A 299 21.96 -7.90 -2.38
N LYS A 300 22.59 -8.30 -1.26
CA LYS A 300 23.24 -7.37 -0.33
C LYS A 300 24.36 -6.56 -0.98
N ASP A 301 24.84 -7.00 -2.15
CA ASP A 301 25.97 -6.40 -2.88
C ASP A 301 25.53 -5.39 -3.95
N VAL A 302 24.23 -5.19 -4.18
CA VAL A 302 23.71 -4.20 -5.12
C VAL A 302 23.30 -2.95 -4.36
N VAL A 303 24.12 -1.91 -4.40
CA VAL A 303 23.81 -0.58 -3.89
C VAL A 303 23.11 0.20 -5.01
N PHE A 304 21.81 0.47 -4.86
CA PHE A 304 21.08 1.37 -5.75
C PHE A 304 21.44 2.82 -5.41
N ILE A 305 22.16 3.50 -6.29
CA ILE A 305 22.65 4.88 -6.10
C ILE A 305 21.51 5.92 -6.04
N ASN A 306 20.26 5.54 -6.35
CA ASN A 306 19.09 6.41 -6.36
C ASN A 306 17.90 5.82 -5.57
N GLU A 307 18.11 5.07 -4.49
CA GLU A 307 17.00 4.87 -3.56
C GLU A 307 16.74 6.19 -2.84
N THR A 308 15.77 6.95 -3.35
CA THR A 308 15.11 7.96 -2.51
C THR A 308 14.65 7.23 -1.27
N ALA A 309 15.14 7.67 -0.10
CA ALA A 309 14.73 7.11 1.18
C ALA A 309 13.21 6.95 1.17
N LYS A 310 12.72 5.72 1.45
CA LYS A 310 11.28 5.49 1.57
C LYS A 310 10.75 6.58 2.49
N PRO A 311 9.70 7.32 2.08
CA PRO A 311 9.14 8.33 2.96
C PRO A 311 8.87 7.63 4.30
N LYS A 312 9.38 8.21 5.38
CA LYS A 312 9.18 7.70 6.74
C LYS A 312 7.68 7.64 6.93
N ASN A 313 7.13 6.44 7.09
CA ASN A 313 5.70 6.29 7.32
C ASN A 313 5.36 7.14 8.54
N LEU A 314 4.60 8.20 8.33
CA LEU A 314 4.17 9.13 9.39
C LEU A 314 3.18 8.47 10.36
N VAL A 315 2.69 7.28 10.02
CA VAL A 315 1.67 6.55 10.76
C VAL A 315 2.09 5.11 10.92
N THR A 316 2.07 4.60 12.16
CA THR A 316 2.34 3.19 12.48
C THR A 316 1.01 2.44 12.61
N PRO A 317 0.70 1.48 11.73
CA PRO A 317 -0.52 0.68 11.85
C PRO A 317 -0.37 -0.38 12.95
N ASN A 318 -1.47 -0.61 13.69
CA ASN A 318 -1.65 -1.70 14.65
C ASN A 318 -2.94 -2.42 14.28
N ILE A 319 -2.83 -3.62 13.74
CA ILE A 319 -3.95 -4.35 13.13
C ILE A 319 -4.40 -5.50 14.02
N ASN A 320 -5.71 -5.57 14.27
CA ASN A 320 -6.38 -6.70 14.89
C ASN A 320 -7.73 -6.94 14.21
N ILE A 321 -7.80 -7.91 13.30
CA ILE A 321 -8.94 -8.15 12.42
C ILE A 321 -9.38 -9.62 12.52
N ASN A 322 -10.68 -9.82 12.66
CA ASN A 322 -11.33 -11.12 12.48
C ASN A 322 -11.68 -11.30 11.00
N LEU A 323 -11.09 -12.29 10.38
CA LEU A 323 -11.35 -12.66 9.00
C LEU A 323 -12.17 -13.94 8.95
N ARG A 324 -13.33 -13.89 8.30
CA ARG A 324 -14.10 -15.06 7.90
C ARG A 324 -14.01 -15.26 6.39
N ILE A 325 -13.78 -16.48 5.97
CA ILE A 325 -13.79 -16.90 4.57
C ILE A 325 -14.98 -17.84 4.42
N SER A 326 -16.02 -17.37 3.74
CA SER A 326 -17.25 -18.11 3.51
C SER A 326 -17.11 -19.09 2.34
N GLU A 327 -18.13 -19.90 2.08
CA GLU A 327 -18.18 -20.79 0.92
C GLU A 327 -18.23 -19.94 -0.38
N GLY A 328 -17.56 -20.39 -1.44
CA GLY A 328 -17.49 -19.64 -2.72
C GLY A 328 -16.22 -18.82 -2.91
N VAL A 329 -15.23 -19.01 -2.03
CA VAL A 329 -13.89 -18.46 -2.22
C VAL A 329 -12.98 -19.52 -2.81
N HIS A 330 -12.49 -19.23 -4.01
CA HIS A 330 -11.57 -20.08 -4.76
C HIS A 330 -10.14 -19.54 -4.68
N PHE A 331 -9.18 -20.41 -4.40
CA PHE A 331 -7.75 -20.10 -4.35
C PHE A 331 -7.00 -20.88 -5.41
N SER A 332 -6.19 -20.21 -6.20
CA SER A 332 -5.24 -20.83 -7.12
C SER A 332 -3.85 -20.21 -6.97
N GLY A 333 -2.83 -21.05 -6.84
CA GLY A 333 -1.44 -20.62 -6.69
C GLY A 333 -0.56 -21.72 -6.09
N PHE A 334 0.73 -21.65 -6.33
CA PHE A 334 1.72 -22.63 -5.83
C PHE A 334 1.38 -24.09 -6.12
N GLY A 335 0.70 -24.35 -7.25
CA GLY A 335 0.21 -25.69 -7.61
C GLY A 335 -1.12 -26.08 -6.96
N LEU A 336 -1.63 -25.33 -6.00
CA LEU A 336 -2.94 -25.51 -5.39
C LEU A 336 -4.02 -24.85 -6.23
N ASP A 337 -5.13 -25.52 -6.44
CA ASP A 337 -6.34 -25.06 -7.08
C ASP A 337 -7.52 -25.62 -6.27
N ALA A 338 -8.17 -24.79 -5.45
CA ALA A 338 -9.05 -25.28 -4.40
C ALA A 338 -10.06 -24.24 -3.88
N ASP A 339 -11.22 -24.74 -3.45
CA ASP A 339 -12.20 -23.97 -2.69
C ASP A 339 -11.84 -23.99 -1.20
N VAL A 340 -11.83 -22.80 -0.60
CA VAL A 340 -11.38 -22.62 0.77
C VAL A 340 -12.43 -21.94 1.63
N THR A 341 -12.47 -22.32 2.92
CA THR A 341 -13.28 -21.67 3.95
C THR A 341 -12.46 -21.53 5.23
N GLY A 342 -12.81 -20.58 6.09
CA GLY A 342 -12.05 -20.46 7.33
C GLY A 342 -12.45 -19.30 8.24
N LYS A 343 -11.80 -19.29 9.39
CA LYS A 343 -11.88 -18.18 10.35
C LYS A 343 -10.48 -17.95 10.91
N LEU A 344 -10.03 -16.72 10.85
CA LEU A 344 -8.73 -16.29 11.33
C LEU A 344 -8.88 -14.99 12.13
N GLU A 345 -8.23 -14.92 13.26
CA GLU A 345 -7.90 -13.67 13.94
C GLU A 345 -6.50 -13.27 13.50
N ILE A 346 -6.36 -12.11 12.88
CA ILE A 346 -5.11 -11.61 12.31
C ILE A 346 -4.64 -10.43 13.15
N THR A 347 -3.44 -10.53 13.73
CA THR A 347 -2.81 -9.45 14.49
C THR A 347 -1.46 -9.08 13.88
N GLN A 348 -1.17 -7.79 13.85
CA GLN A 348 0.14 -7.28 13.48
C GLN A 348 0.95 -7.00 14.75
N ARG A 349 2.21 -7.46 14.77
CA ARG A 349 3.20 -7.09 15.78
C ARG A 349 4.46 -6.66 15.06
N GLN A 350 4.80 -5.39 15.19
CA GLN A 350 5.85 -4.76 14.36
C GLN A 350 5.51 -4.93 12.87
N ASP A 351 6.41 -5.45 12.06
CA ASP A 351 6.20 -5.68 10.63
C ASP A 351 5.71 -7.10 10.28
N MET A 352 5.35 -7.90 11.30
CA MET A 352 4.95 -9.29 11.10
C MET A 352 3.48 -9.51 11.44
N PHE A 353 2.82 -10.32 10.60
CA PHE A 353 1.44 -10.73 10.79
C PHE A 353 1.38 -12.12 11.42
N TYR A 354 0.63 -12.23 12.51
CA TYR A 354 0.32 -13.47 13.21
C TYR A 354 -1.15 -13.80 13.00
N SER A 355 -1.47 -15.07 13.07
CA SER A 355 -2.86 -15.50 12.98
C SER A 355 -3.19 -16.60 13.97
N ILE A 356 -4.44 -16.63 14.40
CA ILE A 356 -5.04 -17.70 15.18
C ILE A 356 -6.27 -18.19 14.43
N GLY A 357 -6.43 -19.50 14.29
CA GLY A 357 -7.61 -20.05 13.63
C GLY A 357 -7.32 -21.17 12.66
N ARG A 358 -8.16 -21.30 11.64
CA ARG A 358 -8.07 -22.38 10.66
C ARG A 358 -8.64 -21.97 9.32
N VAL A 359 -7.95 -22.40 8.25
CA VAL A 359 -8.46 -22.44 6.88
C VAL A 359 -8.65 -23.91 6.48
N THR A 360 -9.79 -24.23 5.89
CA THR A 360 -10.15 -25.57 5.41
C THR A 360 -10.25 -25.55 3.90
N ILE A 361 -9.59 -26.49 3.25
CA ILE A 361 -9.76 -26.80 1.84
C ILE A 361 -10.94 -27.75 1.72
N LYS A 362 -12.02 -27.32 1.09
CA LYS A 362 -13.26 -28.11 0.94
C LYS A 362 -13.11 -29.15 -0.16
N GLN A 363 -12.66 -28.68 -1.32
CA GLN A 363 -12.33 -29.51 -2.48
C GLN A 363 -11.23 -28.83 -3.26
N GLY A 364 -10.40 -29.60 -3.91
CA GLY A 364 -9.33 -29.04 -4.70
C GLY A 364 -8.34 -30.06 -5.19
N THR A 365 -7.38 -29.57 -5.93
CA THR A 365 -6.32 -30.35 -6.50
C THR A 365 -4.98 -29.68 -6.27
N TYR A 366 -3.95 -30.49 -6.22
CA TYR A 366 -2.58 -30.02 -6.17
C TYR A 366 -1.82 -30.54 -7.39
N GLN A 367 -1.27 -29.63 -8.18
CA GLN A 367 -0.54 -29.94 -9.40
C GLN A 367 0.92 -30.19 -9.06
N LEU A 368 1.36 -31.43 -9.22
CA LEU A 368 2.76 -31.80 -9.33
C LEU A 368 3.16 -31.91 -10.80
N PRO A 369 4.44 -31.80 -11.13
CA PRO A 369 4.92 -32.10 -12.48
C PRO A 369 4.48 -33.51 -12.93
N GLY A 370 3.71 -33.59 -14.00
CA GLY A 370 3.20 -34.85 -14.56
C GLY A 370 2.02 -35.49 -13.84
N GLN A 371 1.56 -34.97 -12.69
CA GLN A 371 0.46 -35.55 -11.96
C GLN A 371 -0.42 -34.52 -11.24
N LYS A 372 -1.72 -34.73 -11.29
CA LYS A 372 -2.72 -33.97 -10.54
C LYS A 372 -3.23 -34.79 -9.38
N LEU A 373 -3.00 -34.32 -8.15
CA LEU A 373 -3.44 -34.99 -6.92
C LEU A 373 -4.75 -34.38 -6.45
N GLN A 374 -5.70 -35.22 -6.06
CA GLN A 374 -6.97 -34.78 -5.47
C GLN A 374 -6.81 -34.57 -3.97
N ILE A 375 -7.20 -33.42 -3.46
CA ILE A 375 -7.22 -33.16 -2.03
C ILE A 375 -8.49 -33.75 -1.44
N SER A 376 -8.36 -34.77 -0.57
CA SER A 376 -9.49 -35.38 0.13
C SER A 376 -9.75 -34.76 1.50
N LYS A 377 -8.71 -34.16 2.11
CA LYS A 377 -8.77 -33.42 3.36
C LYS A 377 -7.68 -32.35 3.34
N GLY A 378 -8.03 -31.12 3.65
CA GLY A 378 -7.04 -30.05 3.72
C GLY A 378 -7.35 -29.07 4.84
N ARG A 379 -6.38 -28.85 5.72
CA ARG A 379 -6.47 -27.88 6.81
C ARG A 379 -5.14 -27.15 6.99
N LEU A 380 -5.23 -25.83 7.05
CA LEU A 380 -4.16 -24.96 7.48
C LEU A 380 -4.50 -24.48 8.89
N LEU A 381 -3.67 -24.80 9.84
CA LEU A 381 -3.91 -24.55 11.27
C LEU A 381 -2.98 -23.44 11.76
N TYR A 382 -3.54 -22.51 12.49
CA TYR A 382 -2.85 -21.37 13.08
C TYR A 382 -3.01 -21.39 14.61
N PRO A 383 -2.20 -22.19 15.33
CA PRO A 383 -2.09 -22.08 16.78
C PRO A 383 -1.64 -20.67 17.22
N PRO A 384 -1.88 -20.26 18.47
CA PRO A 384 -1.39 -18.99 18.99
C PRO A 384 0.11 -18.78 18.74
N GLY A 385 0.48 -17.60 18.24
CA GLY A 385 1.88 -17.26 17.90
C GLY A 385 2.34 -17.71 16.53
N THR A 386 1.47 -18.26 15.71
CA THR A 386 1.80 -18.69 14.34
C THR A 386 1.82 -17.49 13.38
N LEU A 387 2.88 -17.39 12.58
CA LEU A 387 2.95 -16.41 11.49
C LEU A 387 1.89 -16.74 10.42
N LEU A 388 1.21 -15.71 9.91
CA LEU A 388 0.20 -15.86 8.85
C LEU A 388 0.77 -16.57 7.61
N ALA A 389 2.04 -16.35 7.31
CA ALA A 389 2.73 -16.96 6.16
C ALA A 389 3.22 -18.40 6.41
N ASN A 390 3.09 -18.94 7.65
CA ASN A 390 3.65 -20.25 8.00
C ASN A 390 2.70 -21.11 8.85
N PRO A 391 1.49 -21.47 8.35
CA PRO A 391 0.57 -22.35 9.04
C PRO A 391 1.13 -23.76 9.22
N ALA A 392 0.61 -24.46 10.21
CA ALA A 392 0.74 -25.90 10.29
C ALA A 392 -0.20 -26.58 9.28
N LEU A 393 0.30 -27.63 8.64
CA LEU A 393 -0.39 -28.34 7.55
C LEU A 393 -0.96 -29.67 8.06
N ASP A 394 -2.20 -29.98 7.66
CA ASP A 394 -2.82 -31.30 7.80
C ASP A 394 -3.63 -31.58 6.53
N ILE A 395 -2.92 -32.10 5.51
CA ILE A 395 -3.47 -32.28 4.19
C ILE A 395 -3.34 -33.75 3.78
N LYS A 396 -4.43 -34.35 3.30
CA LYS A 396 -4.45 -35.66 2.66
C LYS A 396 -4.77 -35.51 1.18
N MET A 397 -3.93 -36.06 0.34
CA MET A 397 -4.10 -36.06 -1.11
C MET A 397 -4.15 -37.48 -1.64
N LEU A 398 -4.92 -37.67 -2.69
CA LEU A 398 -5.08 -38.94 -3.42
C LEU A 398 -4.42 -38.81 -4.78
N GLY A 399 -3.57 -39.74 -5.09
CA GLY A 399 -2.88 -39.84 -6.38
C GLY A 399 -2.89 -41.27 -6.90
N LYS A 400 -2.13 -41.50 -7.96
CA LYS A 400 -1.91 -42.84 -8.51
C LYS A 400 -0.42 -43.19 -8.44
N SER A 401 -0.13 -44.44 -8.09
CA SER A 401 1.23 -44.97 -8.13
C SER A 401 1.62 -45.36 -9.56
N GLN A 402 2.89 -45.69 -9.78
CA GLN A 402 3.37 -46.23 -11.06
C GLN A 402 2.61 -47.49 -11.54
N THR A 403 2.11 -48.29 -10.60
CA THR A 403 1.29 -49.49 -10.86
C THR A 403 -0.19 -49.18 -11.02
N ASN A 404 -0.56 -47.92 -11.17
CA ASN A 404 -1.94 -47.44 -11.25
C ASN A 404 -2.77 -47.69 -9.98
N SER A 405 -2.14 -48.07 -8.87
CA SER A 405 -2.75 -48.23 -7.56
C SER A 405 -3.01 -46.86 -6.91
N ASN A 406 -4.02 -46.75 -6.07
CA ASN A 406 -4.27 -45.54 -5.31
C ASN A 406 -3.13 -45.27 -4.33
N LEU A 407 -2.67 -44.01 -4.30
CA LEU A 407 -1.61 -43.54 -3.44
C LEU A 407 -2.17 -42.46 -2.50
N ASP A 408 -2.13 -42.72 -1.19
CA ASP A 408 -2.49 -41.75 -0.17
C ASP A 408 -1.24 -40.99 0.27
N LEU A 409 -1.22 -39.67 0.05
CA LEU A 409 -0.15 -38.79 0.48
C LEU A 409 -0.63 -37.88 1.62
N PHE A 410 0.15 -37.81 2.66
CA PHE A 410 -0.10 -36.91 3.81
C PHE A 410 0.96 -35.83 3.84
N VAL A 411 0.53 -34.56 3.92
CA VAL A 411 1.41 -33.41 4.11
C VAL A 411 1.15 -32.84 5.49
N ARG A 412 2.17 -32.86 6.34
CA ARG A 412 2.17 -32.35 7.72
C ARG A 412 3.33 -31.37 7.93
N GLY A 413 3.56 -30.93 9.15
CA GLY A 413 4.58 -29.92 9.48
C GLY A 413 4.06 -28.52 9.24
N THR A 414 4.90 -27.63 8.77
CA THR A 414 4.52 -26.23 8.48
C THR A 414 4.68 -25.91 6.98
N ALA A 415 4.12 -24.78 6.52
CA ALA A 415 4.24 -24.38 5.12
C ALA A 415 5.70 -24.17 4.68
N GLN A 416 6.58 -23.74 5.60
CA GLN A 416 8.02 -23.58 5.32
C GLN A 416 8.80 -24.90 5.42
N HIS A 417 8.32 -25.87 6.21
CA HIS A 417 8.94 -27.17 6.41
C HIS A 417 7.89 -28.29 6.29
N PRO A 418 7.36 -28.53 5.07
CA PRO A 418 6.37 -29.58 4.86
C PRO A 418 7.02 -30.97 4.95
N GLN A 419 6.32 -31.88 5.63
CA GLN A 419 6.69 -33.31 5.71
C GLN A 419 5.67 -34.12 4.93
N ILE A 420 6.12 -34.87 3.95
CA ILE A 420 5.28 -35.72 3.10
C ILE A 420 5.50 -37.18 3.50
N SER A 421 4.41 -37.92 3.70
CA SER A 421 4.45 -39.37 4.00
C SER A 421 3.38 -40.10 3.19
N GLU A 422 3.62 -41.36 2.93
CA GLU A 422 2.67 -42.27 2.29
C GLU A 422 1.93 -43.09 3.37
N SER A 423 0.62 -43.29 3.18
CA SER A 423 -0.24 -44.13 4.03
C SER A 423 -0.09 -43.93 5.54
N GLY A 424 0.25 -42.71 5.96
CA GLY A 424 0.33 -42.34 7.39
C GLY A 424 1.55 -42.83 8.14
N ILE A 425 2.49 -43.53 7.52
CA ILE A 425 3.73 -43.97 8.14
C ILE A 425 4.72 -42.80 8.16
N ALA A 426 5.00 -42.28 9.34
CA ALA A 426 6.00 -41.24 9.54
C ALA A 426 7.40 -41.80 9.20
N GLY A 427 8.13 -41.17 8.29
CA GLY A 427 9.57 -41.42 8.18
C GLY A 427 10.19 -41.61 6.79
N ASN A 428 9.46 -41.67 5.70
CA ASN A 428 10.08 -41.82 4.37
C ASN A 428 9.55 -40.79 3.36
N THR A 429 9.81 -39.51 3.66
CA THR A 429 9.46 -38.36 2.81
C THR A 429 9.95 -38.53 1.36
N ASP A 430 11.17 -39.06 1.23
CA ASP A 430 11.82 -39.26 -0.06
C ASP A 430 11.13 -40.33 -0.91
N LYS A 431 10.61 -41.39 -0.28
CA LYS A 431 9.98 -42.49 -1.01
C LYS A 431 8.60 -42.10 -1.50
N ALA A 432 7.77 -41.48 -0.66
CA ALA A 432 6.43 -41.03 -1.04
C ALA A 432 6.47 -39.92 -2.10
N LEU A 433 7.36 -38.95 -1.96
CA LEU A 433 7.56 -37.88 -2.94
C LEU A 433 8.11 -38.46 -4.26
N SER A 434 9.09 -39.37 -4.19
CA SER A 434 9.64 -40.04 -5.35
C SER A 434 8.60 -40.88 -6.09
N GLN A 435 7.74 -41.61 -5.38
CA GLN A 435 6.66 -42.39 -5.98
C GLN A 435 5.60 -41.50 -6.62
N ALA A 436 5.23 -40.38 -5.99
CA ALA A 436 4.29 -39.41 -6.57
C ALA A 436 4.84 -38.76 -7.83
N LEU A 437 6.11 -38.38 -7.82
CA LEU A 437 6.78 -37.81 -9.00
C LEU A 437 6.95 -38.85 -10.11
N LEU A 438 7.34 -40.08 -9.79
CA LEU A 438 7.50 -41.18 -10.74
C LEU A 438 6.17 -41.62 -11.36
N ALA A 439 5.08 -41.61 -10.62
CA ALA A 439 3.74 -41.93 -11.15
C ALA A 439 3.28 -40.90 -12.20
N GLY A 440 3.59 -39.62 -11.99
CA GLY A 440 3.33 -38.57 -12.97
C GLY A 440 4.14 -38.72 -14.26
N SER A 441 5.36 -39.30 -14.17
CA SER A 441 6.25 -39.50 -15.34
C SER A 441 5.87 -40.67 -16.22
N SER A 442 5.16 -41.66 -15.69
CA SER A 442 4.75 -42.84 -16.49
C SER A 442 3.76 -42.50 -17.59
N MET A 443 3.08 -41.37 -17.53
CA MET A 443 2.21 -40.85 -18.59
C MET A 443 2.99 -40.10 -19.71
N LEU A 444 4.23 -39.77 -19.49
CA LEU A 444 5.09 -39.15 -20.50
C LEU A 444 5.89 -40.24 -21.20
N SER A 445 5.59 -40.43 -22.48
CA SER A 445 6.12 -41.52 -23.28
C SER A 445 7.63 -41.71 -23.13
N LYS A 446 8.03 -42.94 -22.89
CA LYS A 446 9.39 -43.46 -22.80
C LYS A 446 10.37 -43.00 -23.94
N ASN A 447 9.84 -42.47 -25.03
CA ASN A 447 10.60 -42.25 -26.26
C ASN A 447 11.26 -40.89 -26.42
N LEU A 448 10.97 -39.89 -25.57
CA LEU A 448 11.58 -38.54 -25.74
C LEU A 448 12.78 -38.27 -24.85
N LEU A 449 12.98 -39.04 -23.80
CA LEU A 449 14.06 -38.83 -22.84
C LEU A 449 15.33 -39.67 -23.11
N GLN A 450 15.20 -40.82 -23.78
CA GLN A 450 16.33 -41.67 -24.09
C GLN A 450 17.24 -41.15 -25.22
N ASP A 451 16.68 -40.34 -26.14
CA ASP A 451 17.42 -39.90 -27.33
C ASP A 451 18.17 -38.57 -27.20
N LYS A 452 17.89 -37.76 -26.19
CA LYS A 452 18.47 -36.39 -26.10
C LYS A 452 19.33 -36.09 -24.88
N LEU A 453 19.17 -36.83 -23.80
CA LEU A 453 19.97 -36.65 -22.59
C LEU A 453 20.21 -38.02 -21.95
N LYS A 454 21.32 -38.65 -22.25
CA LYS A 454 21.82 -39.81 -21.51
C LYS A 454 22.21 -39.36 -20.09
N LEU A 455 21.24 -39.19 -19.25
CA LEU A 455 21.40 -39.00 -17.83
C LEU A 455 21.24 -40.36 -17.16
N THR A 456 22.31 -40.89 -16.63
CA THR A 456 22.39 -42.16 -15.90
C THR A 456 21.61 -42.21 -14.58
N GLU A 457 20.81 -41.20 -14.28
CA GLU A 457 19.99 -41.11 -13.06
C GLU A 457 18.60 -40.61 -13.42
N LEU A 458 17.56 -41.29 -12.90
CA LEU A 458 16.13 -41.12 -13.14
C LEU A 458 15.72 -39.67 -13.32
N GLY A 459 15.45 -39.24 -14.54
CA GLY A 459 14.94 -37.94 -14.88
C GLY A 459 13.46 -38.01 -15.29
N LEU A 460 12.69 -37.03 -14.90
CA LEU A 460 11.26 -36.86 -15.22
C LEU A 460 11.06 -35.57 -16.01
N ALA A 461 10.46 -35.69 -17.18
CA ALA A 461 10.04 -34.54 -17.98
C ALA A 461 8.51 -34.46 -18.06
N SER A 462 7.95 -33.27 -17.95
CA SER A 462 6.53 -33.01 -18.24
C SER A 462 6.38 -32.23 -19.55
N HIS A 463 5.47 -32.69 -20.40
CA HIS A 463 5.10 -32.05 -21.66
C HIS A 463 3.76 -31.33 -21.46
N GLY A 464 3.78 -30.01 -21.53
CA GLY A 464 2.58 -29.19 -21.67
C GLY A 464 2.67 -28.42 -22.98
N GLU A 465 1.59 -28.38 -23.73
CA GLU A 465 1.49 -27.68 -25.00
C GLU A 465 2.00 -26.23 -24.91
N GLN A 466 3.01 -25.94 -25.72
CA GLN A 466 3.56 -24.62 -26.03
C GLN A 466 4.17 -23.82 -24.86
N HIS A 467 5.47 -23.96 -24.68
CA HIS A 467 6.45 -23.17 -23.93
C HIS A 467 6.90 -23.69 -22.55
N ALA A 468 8.15 -24.14 -22.54
CA ALA A 468 9.05 -24.44 -21.45
C ALA A 468 8.95 -25.82 -20.80
N ASP A 469 9.68 -26.75 -21.37
CA ASP A 469 9.92 -28.06 -20.77
C ASP A 469 10.79 -27.91 -19.51
N PHE A 470 10.26 -28.32 -18.37
CA PHE A 470 11.00 -28.45 -17.12
C PHE A 470 11.34 -29.93 -16.91
N PHE A 471 12.52 -30.22 -16.41
CA PHE A 471 12.87 -31.55 -15.96
C PHE A 471 13.18 -31.55 -14.46
N PHE A 472 12.86 -32.67 -13.81
CA PHE A 472 13.06 -32.89 -12.40
C PHE A 472 13.79 -34.22 -12.22
N PHE A 473 14.83 -34.27 -11.39
CA PHE A 473 15.46 -35.51 -11.00
C PHE A 473 16.08 -35.39 -9.60
N LEU A 474 16.24 -36.55 -8.94
CA LEU A 474 16.97 -36.69 -7.71
C LEU A 474 18.40 -37.07 -8.04
N ALA A 475 19.33 -36.17 -7.84
CA ALA A 475 20.74 -36.44 -8.00
C ALA A 475 21.33 -37.05 -6.71
N LYS A 476 22.06 -38.13 -6.84
CA LYS A 476 22.81 -38.71 -5.73
C LYS A 476 24.23 -38.16 -5.80
N ASP A 477 24.63 -37.40 -4.78
CA ASP A 477 26.02 -36.98 -4.69
C ASP A 477 26.95 -38.22 -4.50
N LYS A 478 27.91 -38.35 -5.37
CA LYS A 478 28.88 -39.46 -5.32
C LYS A 478 29.76 -39.45 -4.07
N SER A 479 29.85 -38.34 -3.37
CA SER A 479 30.69 -38.14 -2.18
C SER A 479 30.02 -38.42 -0.85
N SER A 480 28.68 -38.55 -0.80
CA SER A 480 27.96 -38.78 0.45
C SER A 480 26.70 -39.64 0.24
N ILE A 481 26.62 -40.74 1.01
CA ILE A 481 25.48 -41.67 1.00
C ILE A 481 24.21 -41.04 1.58
N LYS A 482 24.30 -39.86 2.21
CA LYS A 482 23.21 -39.22 2.98
C LYS A 482 22.50 -38.08 2.24
N ASN A 483 23.10 -37.46 1.25
CA ASN A 483 22.54 -36.26 0.64
C ASN A 483 21.98 -36.55 -0.75
N LYS A 484 20.66 -36.37 -0.91
CA LYS A 484 19.99 -36.38 -2.23
C LYS A 484 19.58 -34.94 -2.55
N ASP A 485 20.00 -34.47 -3.71
CA ASP A 485 19.63 -33.16 -4.22
C ASP A 485 18.39 -33.28 -5.14
N LEU A 486 17.35 -32.51 -4.86
CA LEU A 486 16.27 -32.30 -5.82
C LEU A 486 16.76 -31.30 -6.86
N VAL A 487 16.86 -31.73 -8.10
CA VAL A 487 17.26 -30.88 -9.22
C VAL A 487 16.05 -30.57 -10.07
N ILE A 488 15.76 -29.28 -10.22
CA ILE A 488 14.72 -28.75 -11.08
C ILE A 488 15.43 -27.99 -12.20
N GLY A 489 15.20 -28.35 -13.45
CA GLY A 489 15.88 -27.71 -14.56
C GLY A 489 15.00 -27.43 -15.76
N ARG A 490 15.42 -26.48 -16.57
CA ARG A 490 14.81 -26.21 -17.88
C ARG A 490 15.90 -25.89 -18.92
N PRO A 491 15.73 -26.31 -20.19
CA PRO A 491 16.55 -25.83 -21.27
C PRO A 491 16.21 -24.36 -21.59
N LEU A 492 17.20 -23.50 -21.70
CA LEU A 492 17.08 -22.12 -22.18
C LEU A 492 17.39 -21.97 -23.66
N GLY A 493 17.40 -23.08 -24.39
CA GLY A 493 17.76 -23.20 -25.80
C GLY A 493 18.49 -24.49 -26.10
N LYS A 494 19.08 -24.62 -27.32
CA LYS A 494 19.71 -25.89 -27.77
C LYS A 494 20.96 -26.31 -26.99
N LYS A 495 21.62 -25.39 -26.27
CA LYS A 495 22.90 -25.62 -25.59
C LYS A 495 22.95 -25.17 -24.14
N PHE A 496 21.99 -24.39 -23.66
CA PHE A 496 21.92 -23.85 -22.30
C PHE A 496 20.90 -24.59 -21.46
N TYR A 497 21.27 -24.92 -20.22
CA TYR A 497 20.41 -25.58 -19.24
C TYR A 497 20.52 -24.86 -17.90
N LEU A 498 19.40 -24.37 -17.38
CA LEU A 498 19.31 -23.81 -16.04
C LEU A 498 18.86 -24.90 -15.08
N GLN A 499 19.55 -25.10 -13.98
CA GLN A 499 19.23 -26.08 -12.95
C GLN A 499 19.16 -25.40 -11.58
N TYR A 500 18.14 -25.69 -10.82
CA TYR A 500 18.02 -25.36 -9.41
C TYR A 500 18.19 -26.65 -8.60
N LEU A 501 19.14 -26.66 -7.68
CA LEU A 501 19.46 -27.79 -6.83
C LEU A 501 19.07 -27.46 -5.40
N HIS A 502 18.31 -28.33 -4.77
CA HIS A 502 17.95 -28.23 -3.36
C HIS A 502 18.39 -29.51 -2.64
N SER A 503 19.34 -29.36 -1.72
CA SER A 503 19.81 -30.49 -0.91
C SER A 503 18.80 -30.82 0.17
N MET A 504 18.31 -32.06 0.18
CA MET A 504 17.31 -32.51 1.17
C MET A 504 17.91 -32.79 2.55
N GLY A 505 19.23 -32.87 2.69
CA GLY A 505 19.91 -33.16 3.96
C GLY A 505 20.53 -31.95 4.66
N GLU A 506 20.86 -30.94 3.93
CA GLU A 506 21.36 -29.65 4.41
C GLU A 506 20.60 -28.58 3.68
N MET A 507 20.13 -27.52 4.35
CA MET A 507 19.36 -26.42 3.73
C MET A 507 20.21 -25.63 2.72
N ASN A 508 20.80 -26.30 1.75
CA ASN A 508 21.69 -25.70 0.76
C ASN A 508 20.96 -25.59 -0.58
N LYS A 509 20.79 -24.35 -1.07
CA LYS A 509 20.17 -24.05 -2.34
C LYS A 509 21.25 -23.60 -3.32
N ARG A 510 21.26 -24.20 -4.51
CA ARG A 510 22.24 -23.87 -5.56
C ARG A 510 21.53 -23.67 -6.89
N VAL A 511 21.97 -22.70 -7.66
CA VAL A 511 21.56 -22.48 -9.05
C VAL A 511 22.77 -22.78 -9.93
N ARG A 512 22.57 -23.65 -10.91
CA ARG A 512 23.60 -24.01 -11.88
C ARG A 512 23.14 -23.69 -13.28
N LEU A 513 24.00 -22.98 -14.02
CA LEU A 513 23.85 -22.78 -15.45
C LEU A 513 24.84 -23.66 -16.16
N LYS A 514 24.36 -24.57 -17.02
CA LYS A 514 25.20 -25.51 -17.79
C LYS A 514 25.15 -25.17 -19.27
N TYR A 515 26.32 -25.12 -19.90
CA TYR A 515 26.46 -24.90 -21.33
C TYR A 515 27.12 -26.13 -22.00
N ALA A 516 26.42 -26.76 -22.94
CA ALA A 516 26.94 -27.87 -23.71
C ALA A 516 27.84 -27.36 -24.83
N LEU A 517 29.13 -27.61 -24.73
CA LEU A 517 30.12 -27.28 -25.76
C LEU A 517 29.96 -28.21 -26.98
N ASN A 518 29.82 -29.50 -26.72
CA ASN A 518 29.57 -30.56 -27.73
C ASN A 518 28.87 -31.75 -27.08
N LYS A 519 28.77 -32.89 -27.75
CA LYS A 519 28.11 -34.11 -27.25
C LYS A 519 28.71 -34.66 -25.95
N ASN A 520 29.99 -34.39 -25.70
CA ASN A 520 30.75 -34.98 -24.62
C ASN A 520 31.17 -33.97 -23.54
N TRP A 521 31.29 -32.70 -23.88
CA TRP A 521 31.79 -31.66 -22.98
C TRP A 521 30.73 -30.64 -22.65
N ALA A 522 30.65 -30.28 -21.36
CA ALA A 522 29.82 -29.18 -20.91
C ALA A 522 30.52 -28.39 -19.79
N VAL A 523 30.30 -27.08 -19.77
CA VAL A 523 30.77 -26.17 -18.72
C VAL A 523 29.57 -25.80 -17.85
N GLY A 524 29.76 -25.88 -16.55
CA GLY A 524 28.77 -25.47 -15.53
C GLY A 524 29.28 -24.32 -14.67
N ILE A 525 28.40 -23.38 -14.35
CA ILE A 525 28.65 -22.35 -13.35
C ILE A 525 27.55 -22.50 -12.31
N GLU A 526 27.92 -22.64 -11.04
CA GLU A 526 26.94 -22.69 -9.95
C GLU A 526 27.18 -21.60 -8.93
N SER A 527 26.09 -21.14 -8.34
CA SER A 527 26.07 -20.19 -7.24
C SER A 527 25.05 -20.64 -6.20
N GLY A 528 25.39 -20.58 -4.93
CA GLY A 528 24.53 -21.02 -3.84
C GLY A 528 24.88 -20.39 -2.50
N ASP A 529 24.16 -20.79 -1.47
CA ASP A 529 24.27 -20.23 -0.11
C ASP A 529 25.67 -20.41 0.53
N GLN A 530 26.46 -21.37 0.05
CA GLN A 530 27.81 -21.66 0.56
C GLN A 530 28.95 -21.24 -0.39
N GLY A 531 28.63 -20.51 -1.45
CA GLY A 531 29.61 -20.04 -2.45
C GLY A 531 29.23 -20.40 -3.86
N GLY A 532 30.10 -20.02 -4.81
CA GLY A 532 29.96 -20.31 -6.23
C GLY A 532 31.15 -21.16 -6.74
N GLY A 533 30.90 -21.89 -7.81
CA GLY A 533 31.90 -22.72 -8.47
C GLY A 533 31.68 -22.78 -9.96
N ALA A 534 32.74 -23.20 -10.68
CA ALA A 534 32.65 -23.55 -12.08
C ALA A 534 33.17 -24.98 -12.25
N ASP A 535 32.50 -25.77 -13.07
CA ASP A 535 32.89 -27.14 -13.39
C ASP A 535 32.94 -27.37 -14.88
N LEU A 536 33.88 -28.25 -15.29
CA LEU A 536 33.95 -28.79 -16.63
C LEU A 536 33.61 -30.28 -16.56
N SER A 537 32.49 -30.65 -17.17
CA SER A 537 32.02 -32.03 -17.17
C SER A 537 32.29 -32.70 -18.51
N PHE A 538 32.83 -33.94 -18.46
CA PHE A 538 33.04 -34.80 -19.62
C PHE A 538 32.21 -36.08 -19.44
N SER A 539 31.45 -36.45 -20.45
CA SER A 539 30.68 -37.70 -20.47
C SER A 539 31.04 -38.54 -21.68
N ILE A 540 31.37 -39.83 -21.44
CA ILE A 540 31.60 -40.81 -22.50
C ILE A 540 30.38 -41.72 -22.56
N GLU A 541 29.85 -41.87 -23.76
CA GLU A 541 28.84 -42.85 -24.09
C GLU A 541 29.55 -44.17 -24.39
N LYS A 542 29.24 -45.20 -23.63
CA LYS A 542 29.66 -46.57 -23.96
C LYS A 542 28.46 -47.26 -24.58
N ASP A 543 28.56 -47.53 -25.88
CA ASP A 543 27.56 -48.34 -26.63
C ASP A 543 27.39 -49.72 -26.02
#